data_2dc8306d6de5fdcfdf7afec13e433989
#
_entry.id   2dc8306d6de5fdcfdf7afec13e433989
#
_cell.length_a   1.000
_cell.length_b   1.000
_cell.length_c   1.000
_cell.angle_alpha   90.00
_cell.angle_beta   90.00
_cell.angle_gamma   90.00
#
_symmetry.space_group_name_H-M   'P 1'
#
loop_
_entity.id
_entity.type
_entity.pdbx_description
1 polymer ?
#
loop_
_entity_poly.entity_id
_entity_poly.type
_entity_poly.pdbx_seq_one_letter_code
_entity_poly.pdbx_strand_id
1 'polypeptide(L)'
;MTQWEVVIGIETHAQLATRSKIFSGASTAFGAEPNSQACAVDLALPGVLPVLNKAAVECAIRFGLAIGARVAPRSVFARKNYFYPDLPKGYQISQFELPVVQGGTVAIQVGQGDRAYEKVVSLTRAHLEEDAGKSLHEDFSGKSGI
;
A
#
# COMPACT_ATOMS: atom_id res chain seq x y z
N MET A 1 38.62 7.84 -14.53
CA MET A 1 37.63 6.89 -15.07
C MET A 1 36.39 6.97 -14.18
N THR A 2 35.24 7.16 -14.74
CA THR A 2 33.98 7.17 -13.95
C THR A 2 33.68 5.75 -13.52
N GLN A 3 33.60 5.50 -12.21
CA GLN A 3 33.23 4.19 -11.67
C GLN A 3 31.71 4.17 -11.50
N TRP A 4 31.04 3.21 -12.14
CA TRP A 4 29.60 3.01 -12.02
C TRP A 4 29.30 2.04 -10.89
N GLU A 5 28.29 2.37 -10.06
CA GLU A 5 27.74 1.49 -9.04
C GLU A 5 26.30 1.12 -9.46
N VAL A 6 25.97 -0.18 -9.37
CA VAL A 6 24.60 -0.67 -9.60
C VAL A 6 23.86 -0.70 -8.29
N VAL A 7 22.76 0.06 -8.20
CA VAL A 7 21.86 0.08 -7.04
C VAL A 7 20.49 -0.45 -7.47
N ILE A 8 19.98 -1.44 -6.76
CA ILE A 8 18.68 -2.07 -7.03
C ILE A 8 17.79 -1.88 -5.80
N GLY A 9 16.64 -1.23 -5.99
CA GLY A 9 15.56 -1.14 -5.01
C GLY A 9 14.43 -2.10 -5.38
N ILE A 10 13.86 -2.76 -4.39
CA ILE A 10 12.69 -3.64 -4.55
C ILE A 10 11.58 -3.12 -3.66
N GLU A 11 10.39 -2.92 -4.24
CA GLU A 11 9.16 -2.63 -3.52
C GLU A 11 8.17 -3.76 -3.75
N THR A 12 7.45 -4.14 -2.70
CA THR A 12 6.34 -5.10 -2.78
C THR A 12 5.12 -4.52 -2.10
N HIS A 13 3.95 -4.77 -2.68
CA HIS A 13 2.67 -4.33 -2.13
C HIS A 13 1.89 -5.55 -1.63
N ALA A 14 1.27 -5.40 -0.47
CA ALA A 14 0.36 -6.39 0.10
C ALA A 14 -0.98 -5.74 0.43
N GLN A 15 -2.05 -6.23 -0.17
CA GLN A 15 -3.39 -5.81 0.19
C GLN A 15 -3.78 -6.42 1.52
N LEU A 16 -4.27 -5.60 2.45
CA LEU A 16 -4.63 -6.02 3.79
C LEU A 16 -6.04 -6.62 3.81
N ALA A 17 -6.21 -7.73 4.53
CA ALA A 17 -7.50 -8.41 4.69
C ALA A 17 -8.39 -7.69 5.72
N THR A 18 -8.66 -6.41 5.53
CA THR A 18 -9.60 -5.62 6.32
C THR A 18 -10.99 -5.62 5.67
N ARG A 19 -12.04 -5.42 6.45
CA ARG A 19 -13.42 -5.39 5.92
C ARG A 19 -13.80 -4.06 5.26
N SER A 20 -13.05 -3.00 5.55
CA SER A 20 -13.20 -1.69 4.93
C SER A 20 -11.84 -1.16 4.50
N LYS A 21 -11.85 -0.20 3.61
CA LYS A 21 -10.65 0.48 3.12
C LYS A 21 -9.91 1.21 4.25
N ILE A 22 -8.67 1.60 3.97
CA ILE A 22 -7.80 2.22 4.99
C ILE A 22 -8.30 3.57 5.48
N PHE A 23 -8.93 4.38 4.63
CA PHE A 23 -9.36 5.75 4.95
C PHE A 23 -10.84 5.99 4.77
N SER A 24 -11.61 4.97 4.42
CA SER A 24 -13.06 5.09 4.23
C SER A 24 -13.79 3.87 4.75
N GLY A 25 -15.10 3.99 4.91
CA GLY A 25 -15.99 2.90 5.29
C GLY A 25 -16.38 1.97 4.14
N ALA A 26 -15.93 2.24 2.92
CA ALA A 26 -16.25 1.40 1.78
C ALA A 26 -15.68 -0.02 1.93
N SER A 27 -16.43 -0.99 1.44
CA SER A 27 -16.08 -2.42 1.53
C SER A 27 -14.82 -2.76 0.73
N THR A 28 -14.11 -3.79 1.14
CA THR A 28 -12.98 -4.39 0.43
C THR A 28 -13.32 -5.79 -0.12
N ALA A 29 -14.60 -6.17 -0.17
CA ALA A 29 -15.01 -7.48 -0.66
C ALA A 29 -14.63 -7.65 -2.14
N PHE A 30 -14.00 -8.77 -2.47
CA PHE A 30 -13.62 -9.08 -3.85
C PHE A 30 -14.85 -9.38 -4.72
N GLY A 31 -14.80 -8.96 -5.99
CA GLY A 31 -15.82 -9.29 -7.00
C GLY A 31 -17.10 -8.45 -6.92
N ALA A 32 -17.07 -7.31 -6.28
CA ALA A 32 -18.20 -6.39 -6.27
C ALA A 32 -18.37 -5.67 -7.63
N GLU A 33 -19.60 -5.24 -7.90
CA GLU A 33 -19.92 -4.46 -9.09
C GLU A 33 -19.12 -3.14 -9.13
N PRO A 34 -18.74 -2.65 -10.31
CA PRO A 34 -18.08 -1.36 -10.46
C PRO A 34 -18.79 -0.21 -9.75
N ASN A 35 -18.05 0.68 -9.15
CA ASN A 35 -18.53 1.86 -8.42
C ASN A 35 -19.37 1.55 -7.15
N SER A 36 -19.50 0.30 -6.74
CA SER A 36 -20.30 -0.08 -5.58
C SER A 36 -19.53 0.02 -4.26
N GLN A 37 -18.20 0.03 -4.31
CA GLN A 37 -17.31 0.08 -3.15
C GLN A 37 -16.54 1.40 -3.07
N ALA A 38 -17.23 2.51 -3.31
CA ALA A 38 -16.68 3.85 -3.20
C ALA A 38 -17.61 4.75 -2.37
N CYS A 39 -17.02 5.61 -1.58
CA CYS A 39 -17.74 6.64 -0.84
C CYS A 39 -17.16 8.03 -1.17
N ALA A 40 -17.72 9.08 -0.59
CA ALA A 40 -17.29 10.46 -0.84
C ALA A 40 -15.78 10.68 -0.59
N VAL A 41 -15.18 9.95 0.37
CA VAL A 41 -13.73 10.02 0.65
C VAL A 41 -12.93 9.45 -0.51
N ASP A 42 -13.35 8.30 -1.05
CA ASP A 42 -12.66 7.64 -2.16
C ASP A 42 -12.71 8.48 -3.45
N LEU A 43 -13.79 9.27 -3.59
CA LEU A 43 -13.99 10.18 -4.72
C LEU A 43 -13.37 11.57 -4.50
N ALA A 44 -12.76 11.81 -3.36
CA ALA A 44 -12.18 13.11 -2.98
C ALA A 44 -13.16 14.28 -3.09
N LEU A 45 -14.43 14.06 -2.73
CA LEU A 45 -15.44 15.13 -2.80
C LEU A 45 -15.10 16.27 -1.82
N PRO A 46 -15.50 17.52 -2.14
CA PRO A 46 -15.24 18.66 -1.26
C PRO A 46 -15.79 18.47 0.15
N GLY A 47 -14.98 18.79 1.16
CA GLY A 47 -15.37 18.74 2.57
C GLY A 47 -15.22 17.39 3.26
N VAL A 48 -14.82 16.33 2.55
CA VAL A 48 -14.59 15.02 3.17
C VAL A 48 -13.23 14.95 3.85
N LEU A 49 -13.16 14.18 4.94
CA LEU A 49 -11.92 13.88 5.64
C LEU A 49 -11.75 12.36 5.76
N PRO A 50 -10.55 11.84 5.48
CA PRO A 50 -10.25 10.43 5.67
C PRO A 50 -10.23 10.05 7.16
N VAL A 51 -10.68 8.84 7.48
CA VAL A 51 -10.61 8.27 8.83
C VAL A 51 -9.81 6.98 8.78
N LEU A 52 -8.71 6.93 9.52
CA LEU A 52 -7.80 5.80 9.52
C LEU A 52 -8.44 4.54 10.12
N ASN A 53 -8.39 3.45 9.36
CA ASN A 53 -8.87 2.14 9.79
C ASN A 53 -7.88 1.53 10.81
N LYS A 54 -8.34 1.33 12.05
CA LYS A 54 -7.57 0.72 13.12
C LYS A 54 -7.02 -0.67 12.74
N ALA A 55 -7.81 -1.51 12.05
CA ALA A 55 -7.37 -2.84 11.65
C ALA A 55 -6.19 -2.82 10.68
N ALA A 56 -6.09 -1.81 9.79
CA ALA A 56 -4.94 -1.65 8.93
C ALA A 56 -3.66 -1.33 9.73
N VAL A 57 -3.77 -0.48 10.75
CA VAL A 57 -2.66 -0.17 11.67
C VAL A 57 -2.24 -1.43 12.45
N GLU A 58 -3.17 -2.21 12.94
CA GLU A 58 -2.88 -3.47 13.63
C GLU A 58 -2.16 -4.48 12.73
N CYS A 59 -2.52 -4.56 11.44
CA CYS A 59 -1.81 -5.39 10.48
C CYS A 59 -0.36 -4.93 10.32
N ALA A 60 -0.12 -3.63 10.18
CA ALA A 60 1.23 -3.07 10.05
C ALA A 60 2.08 -3.31 11.31
N ILE A 61 1.50 -3.17 12.51
CA ILE A 61 2.17 -3.47 13.77
C ILE A 61 2.57 -4.95 13.84
N ARG A 62 1.64 -5.86 13.52
CA ARG A 62 1.92 -7.32 13.51
C ARG A 62 3.02 -7.66 12.53
N PHE A 63 3.00 -7.08 11.33
CA PHE A 63 4.06 -7.24 10.35
C PHE A 63 5.41 -6.77 10.90
N GLY A 64 5.48 -5.56 11.44
CA GLY A 64 6.69 -5.01 12.03
C GLY A 64 7.27 -5.90 13.13
N LEU A 65 6.43 -6.40 14.03
CA LEU A 65 6.86 -7.32 15.09
C LEU A 65 7.36 -8.65 14.53
N ALA A 66 6.69 -9.21 13.52
CA ALA A 66 7.07 -10.49 12.92
C ALA A 66 8.44 -10.47 12.24
N ILE A 67 8.87 -9.35 11.71
CA ILE A 67 10.18 -9.18 11.04
C ILE A 67 11.25 -8.56 11.94
N GLY A 68 10.98 -8.41 13.24
CA GLY A 68 11.91 -7.80 14.20
C GLY A 68 12.19 -6.31 13.91
N ALA A 69 11.26 -5.62 13.27
CA ALA A 69 11.37 -4.20 12.95
C ALA A 69 11.01 -3.31 14.15
N ARG A 70 11.42 -2.05 14.06
CA ARG A 70 10.95 -1.02 14.97
C ARG A 70 9.58 -0.53 14.51
N VAL A 71 8.55 -0.69 15.35
CA VAL A 71 7.26 -0.05 15.17
C VAL A 71 7.34 1.37 15.71
N ALA A 72 7.06 2.35 14.87
CA ALA A 72 7.14 3.76 15.25
C ALA A 72 5.97 4.14 16.17
N PRO A 73 6.21 4.78 17.32
CA PRO A 73 5.13 5.23 18.21
C PRO A 73 4.32 6.39 17.61
N ARG A 74 4.87 7.05 16.62
CA ARG A 74 4.24 8.10 15.82
C ARG A 74 4.59 7.90 14.36
N SER A 75 3.60 7.95 13.51
CA SER A 75 3.75 7.96 12.04
C SER A 75 2.92 9.08 11.42
N VAL A 76 3.28 9.50 10.23
CA VAL A 76 2.63 10.61 9.54
C VAL A 76 2.24 10.18 8.15
N PHE A 77 1.01 10.53 7.76
CA PHE A 77 0.53 10.41 6.40
C PHE A 77 0.73 11.71 5.64
N ALA A 78 1.07 11.60 4.37
CA ALA A 78 1.20 12.69 3.43
C ALA A 78 0.44 12.36 2.14
N ARG A 79 0.24 13.37 1.30
CA ARG A 79 -0.34 13.16 -0.02
C ARG A 79 0.76 12.96 -1.05
N LYS A 80 0.70 11.86 -1.77
CA LYS A 80 1.49 11.58 -2.96
C LYS A 80 0.65 12.00 -4.16
N ASN A 81 0.90 13.18 -4.67
CA ASN A 81 0.13 13.74 -5.78
C ASN A 81 0.69 13.26 -7.11
N TYR A 82 -0.17 12.81 -8.01
CA TYR A 82 0.13 12.58 -9.41
C TYR A 82 -1.15 12.67 -10.24
N PHE A 83 -1.03 13.26 -11.42
CA PHE A 83 -2.16 13.69 -12.21
C PHE A 83 -2.19 12.90 -13.53
N TYR A 84 -2.76 11.70 -13.47
CA TYR A 84 -3.02 10.88 -14.65
C TYR A 84 -4.53 10.85 -14.93
N PRO A 85 -4.95 10.80 -16.20
CA PRO A 85 -6.38 10.81 -16.57
C PRO A 85 -7.17 9.62 -16.01
N ASP A 86 -6.50 8.51 -15.72
CA ASP A 86 -7.08 7.29 -15.16
C ASP A 86 -7.14 7.26 -13.62
N LEU A 87 -6.69 8.33 -12.97
CA LEU A 87 -6.67 8.46 -11.52
C LEU A 87 -7.64 9.56 -11.07
N PRO A 88 -8.89 9.23 -10.78
CA PRO A 88 -9.95 10.21 -10.55
C PRO A 88 -9.70 11.12 -9.35
N LYS A 89 -9.01 10.61 -8.33
CA LYS A 89 -8.70 11.36 -7.11
C LYS A 89 -7.48 12.28 -7.25
N GLY A 90 -6.54 11.97 -8.13
CA GLY A 90 -5.33 12.76 -8.38
C GLY A 90 -4.27 12.74 -7.27
N TYR A 91 -4.51 12.04 -6.16
CA TYR A 91 -3.54 11.81 -5.09
C TYR A 91 -3.79 10.49 -4.39
N GLN A 92 -2.79 10.03 -3.67
CA GLN A 92 -2.81 8.83 -2.83
C GLN A 92 -2.31 9.21 -1.44
N ILE A 93 -2.99 8.78 -0.39
CA ILE A 93 -2.53 8.99 0.98
C ILE A 93 -1.51 7.90 1.29
N SER A 94 -0.31 8.30 1.67
CA SER A 94 0.84 7.42 1.89
C SER A 94 1.70 7.93 3.05
N GLN A 95 2.76 7.20 3.40
CA GLN A 95 3.74 7.61 4.39
C GLN A 95 5.11 7.67 3.74
N PHE A 96 5.93 8.64 4.10
CA PHE A 96 7.29 8.77 3.58
C PHE A 96 8.33 8.93 4.69
N GLU A 97 8.38 10.09 5.36
CA GLU A 97 9.42 10.41 6.33
C GLU A 97 9.29 9.64 7.65
N LEU A 98 8.06 9.44 8.11
CA LEU A 98 7.74 8.77 9.36
C LEU A 98 6.81 7.58 9.11
N PRO A 99 7.32 6.48 8.51
CA PRO A 99 6.53 5.28 8.27
C PRO A 99 6.25 4.54 9.57
N VAL A 100 5.21 3.72 9.58
CA VAL A 100 4.80 2.94 10.75
C VAL A 100 5.81 1.86 11.12
N VAL A 101 6.56 1.30 10.15
CA VAL A 101 7.57 0.26 10.36
C VAL A 101 8.91 0.70 9.79
N GLN A 102 9.97 0.54 10.58
CA GLN A 102 11.33 0.94 10.23
C GLN A 102 12.30 -0.22 10.42
N GLY A 103 13.05 -0.55 9.37
CA GLY A 103 13.99 -1.66 9.39
C GLY A 103 13.30 -3.02 9.43
N GLY A 104 14.01 -4.01 9.95
CA GLY A 104 13.58 -5.40 10.02
C GLY A 104 14.25 -6.28 8.98
N THR A 105 14.09 -7.61 9.13
CA THR A 105 14.68 -8.59 8.23
C THR A 105 13.71 -9.70 7.91
N VAL A 106 13.81 -10.24 6.70
CA VAL A 106 13.05 -11.41 6.25
C VAL A 106 14.05 -12.47 5.77
N ALA A 107 13.98 -13.66 6.35
CA ALA A 107 14.69 -14.81 5.83
C ALA A 107 13.86 -15.46 4.72
N ILE A 108 14.49 -15.69 3.59
CA ILE A 108 13.87 -16.35 2.43
C ILE A 108 14.68 -17.55 2.01
N GLN A 109 14.01 -18.59 1.52
CA GLN A 109 14.66 -19.73 0.86
C GLN A 109 14.83 -19.43 -0.62
N VAL A 110 16.05 -19.52 -1.12
CA VAL A 110 16.40 -19.30 -2.51
C VAL A 110 16.88 -20.62 -3.12
N GLY A 111 16.39 -20.93 -4.35
CA GLY A 111 16.74 -22.17 -5.05
C GLY A 111 15.86 -23.36 -4.66
N GLN A 112 16.20 -24.53 -5.19
CA GLN A 112 15.49 -25.79 -4.96
C GLN A 112 16.48 -26.95 -4.79
N GLY A 113 16.08 -27.98 -4.03
CA GLY A 113 16.89 -29.17 -3.78
C GLY A 113 18.25 -28.85 -3.16
N ASP A 114 19.31 -29.50 -3.62
CA ASP A 114 20.67 -29.34 -3.09
C ASP A 114 21.28 -27.95 -3.32
N ARG A 115 20.63 -27.10 -4.10
CA ARG A 115 21.03 -25.70 -4.34
C ARG A 115 20.22 -24.70 -3.51
N ALA A 116 19.36 -25.18 -2.62
CA ALA A 116 18.61 -24.32 -1.74
C ALA A 116 19.52 -23.72 -0.66
N TYR A 117 19.38 -22.42 -0.43
CA TYR A 117 20.05 -21.72 0.66
C TYR A 117 19.13 -20.67 1.27
N GLU A 118 19.38 -20.35 2.52
CA GLU A 118 18.69 -19.23 3.18
C GLU A 118 19.40 -17.92 2.87
N LYS A 119 18.61 -16.89 2.57
CA LYS A 119 19.07 -15.52 2.41
C LYS A 119 18.27 -14.58 3.28
N VAL A 120 18.96 -13.76 4.05
CA VAL A 120 18.34 -12.70 4.84
C VAL A 120 18.30 -11.43 4.02
N VAL A 121 17.10 -10.86 3.89
CA VAL A 121 16.84 -9.59 3.22
C VAL A 121 16.50 -8.55 4.27
N SER A 122 17.20 -7.43 4.26
CA SER A 122 16.91 -6.29 5.14
C SER A 122 15.88 -5.38 4.52
N LEU A 123 14.90 -4.96 5.31
CA LEU A 123 13.93 -3.95 4.92
C LEU A 123 14.43 -2.57 5.32
N THR A 124 14.27 -1.60 4.45
CA THR A 124 14.47 -0.19 4.81
C THR A 124 13.29 0.31 5.62
N ARG A 125 12.08 0.03 5.17
CA ARG A 125 10.83 0.42 5.82
C ARG A 125 9.65 -0.38 5.26
N ALA A 126 8.55 -0.39 6.01
CA ALA A 126 7.22 -0.66 5.48
C ALA A 126 6.27 0.44 5.93
N HIS A 127 5.35 0.83 5.07
CA HIS A 127 4.42 1.91 5.32
C HIS A 127 3.01 1.56 4.88
N LEU A 128 2.06 2.26 5.43
CA LEU A 128 0.67 2.16 5.05
C LEU A 128 0.37 3.14 3.90
N GLU A 129 -0.33 2.65 2.92
CA GLU A 129 -0.72 3.42 1.76
C GLU A 129 -2.14 3.03 1.34
N GLU A 130 -2.89 3.99 0.87
CA GLU A 130 -4.16 3.75 0.22
C GLU A 130 -3.93 3.12 -1.16
N ASP A 131 -4.73 2.12 -1.52
CA ASP A 131 -4.67 1.56 -2.87
C ASP A 131 -5.19 2.57 -3.89
N ALA A 132 -4.52 2.68 -5.03
CA ALA A 132 -4.90 3.62 -6.06
C ALA A 132 -6.15 3.14 -6.80
N GLY A 133 -7.21 3.94 -6.75
CA GLY A 133 -8.37 3.74 -7.62
C GLY A 133 -8.02 4.15 -9.06
N LYS A 134 -8.29 3.27 -10.01
CA LYS A 134 -8.12 3.54 -11.44
C LYS A 134 -9.45 3.51 -12.16
N SER A 135 -9.64 4.41 -13.11
CA SER A 135 -10.77 4.33 -14.02
C SER A 135 -10.55 3.23 -15.05
N LEU A 136 -11.49 2.30 -15.14
CA LEU A 136 -11.50 1.23 -16.13
C LEU A 136 -12.46 1.62 -17.25
N HIS A 137 -11.97 1.65 -18.49
CA HIS A 137 -12.73 2.09 -19.66
C HIS A 137 -13.05 0.94 -20.63
N GLU A 138 -12.33 -0.15 -20.56
CA GLU A 138 -12.37 -1.21 -21.57
C GLU A 138 -13.31 -2.38 -21.22
N ASP A 139 -13.56 -2.60 -19.93
CA ASP A 139 -14.28 -3.78 -19.45
C ASP A 139 -15.81 -3.58 -19.33
N PHE A 140 -16.30 -2.37 -19.57
CA PHE A 140 -17.70 -2.04 -19.36
C PHE A 140 -18.30 -1.38 -20.61
N SER A 141 -19.23 -2.05 -21.26
CA SER A 141 -19.95 -1.53 -22.41
C SER A 141 -20.70 -0.22 -22.04
N GLY A 142 -20.11 0.93 -22.44
CA GLY A 142 -20.69 2.25 -22.25
C GLY A 142 -20.65 2.83 -20.82
N LYS A 143 -19.84 2.26 -19.91
CA LYS A 143 -19.67 2.76 -18.53
C LYS A 143 -18.20 2.77 -18.13
N SER A 144 -17.78 3.81 -17.42
CA SER A 144 -16.50 3.81 -16.70
C SER A 144 -16.72 3.29 -15.27
N GLY A 145 -15.81 2.44 -14.78
CA GLY A 145 -15.81 1.92 -13.42
C GLY A 145 -14.54 2.32 -12.67
N ILE A 146 -14.62 2.35 -11.36
CA ILE A 146 -13.49 2.56 -10.44
C ILE A 146 -13.44 1.37 -9.46
#